data_7a7530e8301aef297bd698dc9e0e4186
#
_entry.id   7a7530e8301aef297bd698dc9e0e4186
#
_cell.length_a   1.000
_cell.length_b   1.000
_cell.length_c   1.000
_cell.angle_alpha   90.00
_cell.angle_beta   90.00
_cell.angle_gamma   90.00
#
_symmetry.space_group_name_H-M   'P 1'
#
loop_
_entity.id
_entity.type
_entity.pdbx_description
1 polymer ?
#
loop_
_entity_poly.entity_id
_entity_poly.type
_entity_poly.pdbx_seq_one_letter_code
_entity_poly.pdbx_strand_id
1 'polypeptide(L)'
;MAIKGTIVKVSGPLIVADGMADVQMYDVVRVSEKKLIGEVIELRSDRASIQVYEETGGIGPGEPVESTGAPLSVELAPGLIESIYDGIQRPLNVIREQAGDRINRGISVNAIDHEKLWNFVPVANVGDEVSAGDVLGTVQETEAVLHKIMVPNGVSGKVTWIYSGEANVLEPIAKIATDKGEIELPMLQKWPVRRGRPYKEKLAPTEPMVTGQRVIDTLFPVAKGGVAAVPGPFGSGKTVVQHQLAKWADADIIVYVGCGERGNEMTDVLMEFPELKDPRTGLRLMKRTVLIANTSDMPVAAREASIYTGITIAEYFRDMGYKVAIMADSTSRWAEALREMSGRLEEMPGEEGYPAYLSSRLAEFYERAGCVRALGKEGRTGAITAIGAVSPPGGDISEPVSQATLRIVKVYWGLSSKLAYARHFPAIDWLQSYSLYLDRLENWFDRNVSGEWANMVKRTMTILQEESELEEIVRLVGIDALSFADRLTLEAARSIREDYLHQNAFHEVDTYTSPEKQCMMLKTILAYYDLGKDALENGASFNKLSTLPVREAIGRLKYVPESETKARYDEIMAELNSEIRSLTDGGNEDA
;
A
#
# COMPACT_ATOMS: atom_id res chain seq x y z
N MET A 1 23.34 -32.73 8.99
CA MET A 1 23.03 -32.88 10.45
C MET A 1 22.55 -31.53 10.94
N ALA A 2 21.56 -31.48 11.82
CA ALA A 2 21.18 -30.19 12.42
C ALA A 2 22.34 -29.66 13.26
N ILE A 3 22.74 -28.42 13.01
CA ILE A 3 23.80 -27.74 13.79
C ILE A 3 23.21 -27.42 15.15
N LYS A 4 23.89 -27.86 16.21
CA LYS A 4 23.45 -27.67 17.60
C LYS A 4 24.44 -26.79 18.34
N GLY A 5 23.92 -25.71 18.92
CA GLY A 5 24.66 -24.79 19.76
C GLY A 5 24.09 -24.74 21.19
N THR A 6 24.72 -23.93 22.02
CA THR A 6 24.32 -23.75 23.44
C THR A 6 24.24 -22.25 23.73
N ILE A 7 23.19 -21.82 24.40
CA ILE A 7 23.00 -20.44 24.85
C ILE A 7 24.08 -20.04 25.84
N VAL A 8 24.74 -18.92 25.61
CA VAL A 8 25.73 -18.34 26.54
C VAL A 8 25.30 -17.00 27.12
N LYS A 9 24.43 -16.26 26.42
CA LYS A 9 23.90 -14.97 26.90
C LYS A 9 22.47 -14.79 26.44
N VAL A 10 21.62 -14.21 27.29
CA VAL A 10 20.24 -13.79 26.97
C VAL A 10 20.10 -12.32 27.34
N SER A 11 19.66 -11.51 26.40
CA SER A 11 19.42 -10.06 26.53
C SER A 11 18.10 -9.66 25.88
N GLY A 12 17.00 -9.87 26.56
CA GLY A 12 15.67 -9.72 25.97
C GLY A 12 15.50 -10.68 24.78
N PRO A 13 15.01 -10.22 23.61
CA PRO A 13 14.85 -11.06 22.42
C PRO A 13 16.16 -11.45 21.75
N LEU A 14 17.31 -10.89 22.17
CA LEU A 14 18.63 -11.25 21.66
C LEU A 14 19.25 -12.36 22.50
N ILE A 15 19.64 -13.44 21.85
CA ILE A 15 20.33 -14.58 22.44
C ILE A 15 21.68 -14.76 21.72
N VAL A 16 22.73 -15.06 22.48
CA VAL A 16 24.03 -15.46 21.93
C VAL A 16 24.25 -16.94 22.22
N ALA A 17 24.57 -17.71 21.20
CA ALA A 17 24.86 -19.14 21.31
C ALA A 17 26.25 -19.46 20.78
N ASP A 18 26.97 -20.36 21.47
CA ASP A 18 28.24 -20.96 21.04
C ASP A 18 27.99 -22.25 20.23
N GLY A 19 28.99 -22.70 19.47
CA GLY A 19 28.91 -23.94 18.69
C GLY A 19 28.17 -23.80 17.36
N MET A 20 28.06 -22.58 16.87
CA MET A 20 27.27 -22.22 15.68
C MET A 20 28.14 -21.89 14.46
N ALA A 21 29.34 -22.42 14.36
CA ALA A 21 30.32 -22.06 13.30
C ALA A 21 29.81 -22.34 11.86
N ASP A 22 29.00 -23.38 11.68
CA ASP A 22 28.52 -23.80 10.35
C ASP A 22 27.13 -23.23 9.98
N VAL A 23 26.57 -22.37 10.83
CA VAL A 23 25.27 -21.71 10.56
C VAL A 23 25.47 -20.54 9.60
N GLN A 24 24.46 -20.29 8.76
CA GLN A 24 24.47 -19.15 7.85
C GLN A 24 23.71 -17.96 8.43
N MET A 25 24.08 -16.76 7.97
CA MET A 25 23.31 -15.56 8.26
C MET A 25 21.85 -15.74 7.84
N TYR A 26 20.95 -15.32 8.71
CA TYR A 26 19.50 -15.40 8.52
C TYR A 26 18.93 -16.83 8.59
N ASP A 27 19.70 -17.83 8.96
CA ASP A 27 19.13 -19.15 9.25
C ASP A 27 18.15 -19.08 10.43
N VAL A 28 17.02 -19.75 10.25
CA VAL A 28 16.06 -19.95 11.34
C VAL A 28 16.60 -21.00 12.31
N VAL A 29 16.52 -20.70 13.58
CA VAL A 29 16.92 -21.58 14.66
C VAL A 29 15.76 -21.85 15.63
N ARG A 30 15.81 -23.00 16.31
CA ARG A 30 14.92 -23.37 17.41
C ARG A 30 15.68 -23.18 18.71
N VAL A 31 15.20 -22.27 19.55
CA VAL A 31 15.89 -21.81 20.75
C VAL A 31 15.23 -22.44 21.97
N SER A 32 16.03 -23.00 22.86
CA SER A 32 15.67 -23.69 24.10
C SER A 32 14.87 -24.98 23.91
N GLU A 33 14.61 -25.67 25.00
CA GLU A 33 13.69 -26.82 25.03
C GLU A 33 12.26 -26.44 24.60
N LYS A 34 11.92 -25.15 24.67
CA LYS A 34 10.62 -24.61 24.22
C LYS A 34 10.54 -24.43 22.71
N LYS A 35 11.64 -24.61 21.99
CA LYS A 35 11.74 -24.50 20.52
C LYS A 35 11.25 -23.17 19.94
N LEU A 36 11.53 -22.07 20.63
CA LEU A 36 11.17 -20.74 20.15
C LEU A 36 11.82 -20.46 18.80
N ILE A 37 11.10 -19.76 17.93
CA ILE A 37 11.61 -19.40 16.62
C ILE A 37 12.55 -18.20 16.75
N GLY A 38 13.77 -18.33 16.23
CA GLY A 38 14.74 -17.26 16.14
C GLY A 38 15.44 -17.24 14.77
N GLU A 39 16.15 -16.17 14.50
CA GLU A 39 16.92 -15.97 13.26
C GLU A 39 18.32 -15.51 13.63
N VAL A 40 19.32 -16.03 12.94
CA VAL A 40 20.73 -15.62 13.10
C VAL A 40 20.91 -14.28 12.43
N ILE A 41 21.30 -13.27 13.21
CA ILE A 41 21.45 -11.88 12.72
C ILE A 41 22.91 -11.39 12.73
N GLU A 42 23.80 -12.12 13.40
CA GLU A 42 25.22 -11.83 13.42
C GLU A 42 26.02 -13.13 13.69
N LEU A 43 27.17 -13.25 13.06
CA LEU A 43 28.11 -14.36 13.26
C LEU A 43 29.49 -13.80 13.63
N ARG A 44 30.04 -14.28 14.74
CA ARG A 44 31.38 -13.96 15.21
C ARG A 44 32.13 -15.26 15.57
N SER A 45 32.93 -15.76 14.65
CA SER A 45 33.65 -17.03 14.82
C SER A 45 32.66 -18.21 14.99
N ASP A 46 32.61 -18.84 16.15
CA ASP A 46 31.69 -19.93 16.50
C ASP A 46 30.42 -19.47 17.24
N ARG A 47 30.28 -18.15 17.43
CA ARG A 47 29.14 -17.53 18.09
C ARG A 47 28.15 -16.95 17.12
N ALA A 48 26.88 -17.23 17.36
CA ALA A 48 25.77 -16.61 16.66
C ALA A 48 24.98 -15.70 17.60
N SER A 49 24.72 -14.45 17.19
CA SER A 49 23.71 -13.60 17.78
C SER A 49 22.36 -13.91 17.10
N ILE A 50 21.38 -14.28 17.90
CA ILE A 50 20.10 -14.79 17.46
C ILE A 50 19.01 -13.87 17.96
N GLN A 51 18.18 -13.41 17.07
CA GLN A 51 16.98 -12.66 17.37
C GLN A 51 15.79 -13.60 17.46
N VAL A 52 15.14 -13.63 18.61
CA VAL A 52 13.98 -14.50 18.84
C VAL A 52 12.69 -13.77 18.56
N TYR A 53 11.79 -14.39 17.82
CA TYR A 53 10.49 -13.85 17.41
C TYR A 53 9.40 -13.97 18.47
N GLU A 54 9.74 -14.52 19.63
CA GLU A 54 8.84 -14.78 20.74
C GLU A 54 9.46 -14.27 22.05
N GLU A 55 8.66 -14.22 23.11
CA GLU A 55 9.16 -13.83 24.44
C GLU A 55 10.17 -14.84 24.99
N THR A 56 11.32 -14.33 25.44
CA THR A 56 12.44 -15.13 25.95
C THR A 56 12.46 -15.28 27.48
N GLY A 57 11.42 -14.81 28.15
CA GLY A 57 11.33 -14.91 29.62
C GLY A 57 11.52 -16.35 30.15
N GLY A 58 12.44 -16.54 31.10
CA GLY A 58 12.75 -17.83 31.70
C GLY A 58 13.61 -18.77 30.86
N ILE A 59 14.26 -18.25 29.79
CA ILE A 59 15.32 -18.93 29.06
C ILE A 59 16.65 -18.47 29.63
N GLY A 60 17.60 -19.40 29.74
CA GLY A 60 18.91 -19.13 30.31
C GLY A 60 20.09 -19.78 29.61
N PRO A 61 21.32 -19.41 30.00
CA PRO A 61 22.52 -20.07 29.53
C PRO A 61 22.51 -21.57 29.77
N GLY A 62 23.08 -22.34 28.83
CA GLY A 62 23.11 -23.80 28.89
C GLY A 62 22.00 -24.51 28.14
N GLU A 63 20.94 -23.79 27.73
CA GLU A 63 19.87 -24.37 26.92
C GLU A 63 20.27 -24.53 25.45
N PRO A 64 19.67 -25.52 24.73
CA PRO A 64 20.09 -25.84 23.37
C PRO A 64 19.57 -24.83 22.34
N VAL A 65 20.34 -24.70 21.25
CA VAL A 65 19.92 -24.01 20.02
C VAL A 65 20.11 -24.95 18.84
N GLU A 66 19.10 -25.13 18.01
CA GLU A 66 19.16 -26.01 16.84
C GLU A 66 18.89 -25.22 15.57
N SER A 67 19.80 -25.23 14.59
CA SER A 67 19.56 -24.63 13.27
C SER A 67 18.65 -25.50 12.43
N THR A 68 17.73 -24.85 11.69
CA THR A 68 16.93 -25.52 10.66
C THR A 68 17.66 -25.66 9.33
N GLY A 69 18.81 -24.98 9.15
CA GLY A 69 19.58 -24.93 7.91
C GLY A 69 18.88 -24.19 6.76
N ALA A 70 17.89 -23.37 7.07
CA ALA A 70 17.15 -22.59 6.09
C ALA A 70 16.78 -21.21 6.65
N PRO A 71 16.78 -20.16 5.82
CA PRO A 71 16.36 -18.83 6.23
C PRO A 71 14.85 -18.73 6.48
N LEU A 72 14.43 -17.66 7.16
CA LEU A 72 13.01 -17.35 7.34
C LEU A 72 12.34 -17.25 5.97
N SER A 73 11.40 -18.15 5.75
CA SER A 73 10.71 -18.30 4.47
C SER A 73 9.20 -18.31 4.67
N VAL A 74 8.50 -17.78 3.69
CA VAL A 74 7.04 -17.87 3.60
C VAL A 74 6.61 -19.06 2.77
N GLU A 75 5.48 -19.65 3.11
CA GLU A 75 4.77 -20.63 2.29
C GLU A 75 3.89 -19.91 1.28
N LEU A 76 4.02 -20.27 0.02
CA LEU A 76 3.34 -19.67 -1.12
C LEU A 76 2.57 -20.73 -1.87
N ALA A 77 1.25 -20.73 -1.72
CA ALA A 77 0.32 -21.68 -2.33
C ALA A 77 -1.13 -21.17 -2.24
N PRO A 78 -2.12 -21.82 -2.84
CA PRO A 78 -3.53 -21.52 -2.57
C PRO A 78 -3.85 -21.60 -1.07
N GLY A 79 -4.62 -20.63 -0.56
CA GLY A 79 -4.93 -20.48 0.86
C GLY A 79 -4.30 -19.24 1.52
N LEU A 80 -3.59 -18.41 0.74
CA LEU A 80 -3.06 -17.13 1.19
C LEU A 80 -4.14 -16.05 1.31
N ILE A 81 -5.05 -16.00 0.35
CA ILE A 81 -6.14 -15.00 0.34
C ILE A 81 -7.13 -15.31 1.48
N GLU A 82 -7.73 -14.27 2.03
CA GLU A 82 -8.60 -14.29 3.22
C GLU A 82 -7.88 -14.62 4.53
N SER A 83 -6.54 -14.80 4.49
CA SER A 83 -5.77 -15.14 5.69
C SER A 83 -5.35 -13.90 6.48
N ILE A 84 -5.28 -14.08 7.79
CA ILE A 84 -4.78 -13.08 8.73
C ILE A 84 -3.57 -13.70 9.43
N TYR A 85 -2.39 -13.19 9.14
CA TYR A 85 -1.11 -13.68 9.65
C TYR A 85 -0.51 -12.76 10.71
N ASP A 86 0.37 -13.31 11.52
CA ASP A 86 1.34 -12.53 12.28
C ASP A 86 2.58 -12.16 11.42
N GLY A 87 3.57 -11.50 12.03
CA GLY A 87 4.76 -11.04 11.31
C GLY A 87 5.63 -12.13 10.66
N ILE A 88 5.50 -13.37 11.08
CA ILE A 88 6.24 -14.54 10.56
C ILE A 88 5.34 -15.56 9.87
N GLN A 89 4.21 -15.12 9.35
CA GLN A 89 3.22 -15.92 8.61
C GLN A 89 2.56 -17.04 9.42
N ARG A 90 2.35 -16.86 10.73
CA ARG A 90 1.49 -17.78 11.49
C ARG A 90 0.04 -17.29 11.41
N PRO A 91 -0.93 -18.13 10.98
CA PRO A 91 -2.33 -17.73 10.87
C PRO A 91 -2.95 -17.53 12.27
N LEU A 92 -3.44 -16.32 12.54
CA LEU A 92 -3.93 -15.92 13.87
C LEU A 92 -5.20 -16.65 14.28
N ASN A 93 -6.08 -17.00 13.33
CA ASN A 93 -7.27 -17.80 13.59
C ASN A 93 -6.91 -19.22 14.10
N VAL A 94 -5.93 -19.87 13.46
CA VAL A 94 -5.47 -21.22 13.87
C VAL A 94 -4.80 -21.16 15.24
N ILE A 95 -3.98 -20.13 15.51
CA ILE A 95 -3.38 -19.92 16.84
C ILE A 95 -4.47 -19.75 17.89
N ARG A 96 -5.52 -18.98 17.61
CA ARG A 96 -6.65 -18.78 18.53
C ARG A 96 -7.41 -20.07 18.83
N GLU A 97 -7.62 -20.92 17.83
CA GLU A 97 -8.26 -22.23 18.00
C GLU A 97 -7.43 -23.15 18.91
N GLN A 98 -6.10 -23.12 18.80
CA GLN A 98 -5.18 -23.99 19.56
C GLN A 98 -4.85 -23.48 20.96
N ALA A 99 -4.70 -22.16 21.10
CA ALA A 99 -4.15 -21.55 22.31
C ALA A 99 -5.11 -20.59 23.03
N GLY A 100 -6.31 -20.35 22.46
CA GLY A 100 -7.25 -19.35 22.97
C GLY A 100 -6.82 -17.91 22.63
N ASP A 101 -7.17 -16.97 23.49
CA ASP A 101 -6.97 -15.53 23.23
C ASP A 101 -5.52 -15.02 23.45
N ARG A 102 -4.57 -15.93 23.70
CA ARG A 102 -3.15 -15.57 23.89
C ARG A 102 -2.25 -16.39 22.98
N ILE A 103 -1.25 -15.74 22.40
CA ILE A 103 -0.20 -16.43 21.64
C ILE A 103 0.77 -17.05 22.64
N ASN A 104 0.69 -18.36 22.82
CA ASN A 104 1.61 -19.10 23.68
C ASN A 104 2.96 -19.29 22.97
N ARG A 105 4.03 -19.34 23.77
CA ARG A 105 5.40 -19.53 23.27
C ARG A 105 5.59 -20.95 22.70
N GLY A 106 6.35 -21.04 21.61
CA GLY A 106 6.68 -22.32 20.96
C GLY A 106 5.54 -22.92 20.14
N ILE A 107 4.45 -22.18 19.88
CA ILE A 107 3.38 -22.65 19.00
C ILE A 107 3.93 -22.77 17.59
N SER A 108 3.82 -23.96 17.04
CA SER A 108 4.14 -24.26 15.64
C SER A 108 2.85 -24.56 14.91
N VAL A 109 2.48 -23.70 13.98
CA VAL A 109 1.32 -23.87 13.10
C VAL A 109 1.78 -23.77 11.65
N ASN A 110 1.12 -24.49 10.75
CA ASN A 110 1.37 -24.35 9.32
C ASN A 110 0.86 -22.98 8.85
N ALA A 111 1.63 -22.32 8.00
CA ALA A 111 1.24 -21.02 7.46
C ALA A 111 0.01 -21.11 6.55
N ILE A 112 -0.12 -22.23 5.84
CA ILE A 112 -1.25 -22.56 4.98
C ILE A 112 -1.84 -23.87 5.46
N ASP A 113 -3.14 -24.07 5.27
CA ASP A 113 -3.80 -25.34 5.55
C ASP A 113 -3.30 -26.41 4.57
N HIS A 114 -2.54 -27.38 5.09
CA HIS A 114 -1.94 -28.47 4.31
C HIS A 114 -2.91 -29.60 4.00
N GLU A 115 -4.07 -29.65 4.66
CA GLU A 115 -5.06 -30.72 4.48
C GLU A 115 -6.18 -30.32 3.52
N LYS A 116 -6.40 -29.02 3.32
CA LYS A 116 -7.43 -28.49 2.43
C LYS A 116 -7.21 -28.96 0.99
N LEU A 117 -8.25 -29.53 0.40
CA LEU A 117 -8.24 -29.94 -0.99
C LEU A 117 -8.61 -28.77 -1.92
N TRP A 118 -7.84 -28.66 -2.99
CA TRP A 118 -8.02 -27.68 -4.05
C TRP A 118 -8.18 -28.37 -5.38
N ASN A 119 -9.09 -27.90 -6.22
CA ASN A 119 -9.26 -28.41 -7.57
C ASN A 119 -8.19 -27.83 -8.50
N PHE A 120 -7.16 -28.61 -8.77
CA PHE A 120 -6.08 -28.24 -9.69
C PHE A 120 -6.46 -28.54 -11.13
N VAL A 121 -6.44 -27.52 -11.97
CA VAL A 121 -6.71 -27.61 -13.41
C VAL A 121 -5.41 -27.39 -14.17
N PRO A 122 -4.87 -28.42 -14.86
CA PRO A 122 -3.61 -28.30 -15.59
C PRO A 122 -3.74 -27.34 -16.79
N VAL A 123 -2.70 -26.56 -17.02
CA VAL A 123 -2.51 -25.71 -18.21
C VAL A 123 -1.40 -26.27 -19.08
N ALA A 124 -0.31 -26.75 -18.47
CA ALA A 124 0.75 -27.45 -19.17
C ALA A 124 0.35 -28.89 -19.52
N ASN A 125 0.96 -29.43 -20.57
CA ASN A 125 0.75 -30.79 -21.02
C ASN A 125 1.99 -31.64 -20.81
N VAL A 126 1.78 -32.98 -20.76
CA VAL A 126 2.89 -33.93 -20.76
C VAL A 126 3.67 -33.75 -22.07
N GLY A 127 4.98 -33.57 -21.95
CA GLY A 127 5.88 -33.34 -23.08
C GLY A 127 6.27 -31.88 -23.28
N ASP A 128 5.60 -30.94 -22.64
CA ASP A 128 5.97 -29.52 -22.71
C ASP A 128 7.32 -29.29 -22.02
N GLU A 129 8.14 -28.46 -22.64
CA GLU A 129 9.31 -27.91 -21.99
C GLU A 129 8.89 -26.71 -21.14
N VAL A 130 9.27 -26.69 -19.88
CA VAL A 130 8.94 -25.63 -18.93
C VAL A 130 10.20 -25.09 -18.25
N SER A 131 10.11 -23.83 -17.85
CA SER A 131 11.15 -23.12 -17.13
C SER A 131 10.55 -22.31 -15.98
N ALA A 132 11.42 -21.78 -15.12
CA ALA A 132 10.99 -20.99 -13.97
C ALA A 132 9.92 -19.94 -14.35
N GLY A 133 8.83 -19.92 -13.63
CA GLY A 133 7.71 -19.00 -13.83
C GLY A 133 6.66 -19.44 -14.86
N ASP A 134 6.89 -20.52 -15.63
CA ASP A 134 5.83 -21.06 -16.51
C ASP A 134 4.67 -21.61 -15.67
N VAL A 135 3.45 -21.44 -16.15
CA VAL A 135 2.25 -21.90 -15.44
C VAL A 135 2.03 -23.39 -15.69
N LEU A 136 2.01 -24.19 -14.62
CA LEU A 136 1.67 -25.61 -14.66
C LEU A 136 0.18 -25.83 -14.69
N GLY A 137 -0.56 -25.05 -13.93
CA GLY A 137 -2.01 -25.13 -13.81
C GLY A 137 -2.57 -24.03 -12.94
N THR A 138 -3.87 -24.08 -12.71
CA THR A 138 -4.61 -23.05 -11.96
C THR A 138 -5.50 -23.68 -10.89
N VAL A 139 -5.77 -22.89 -9.85
CA VAL A 139 -6.71 -23.20 -8.78
C VAL A 139 -7.59 -21.99 -8.55
N GLN A 140 -8.92 -22.14 -8.54
CA GLN A 140 -9.82 -21.05 -8.13
C GLN A 140 -9.76 -20.93 -6.62
N GLU A 141 -8.96 -19.97 -6.11
CA GLU A 141 -8.75 -19.79 -4.68
C GLU A 141 -9.95 -19.09 -4.02
N THR A 142 -10.40 -17.99 -4.62
CA THR A 142 -11.64 -17.29 -4.27
C THR A 142 -12.39 -16.91 -5.54
N GLU A 143 -13.61 -16.38 -5.40
CA GLU A 143 -14.38 -15.87 -6.55
C GLU A 143 -13.64 -14.75 -7.32
N ALA A 144 -12.74 -14.04 -6.63
CA ALA A 144 -11.98 -12.94 -7.19
C ALA A 144 -10.58 -13.33 -7.70
N VAL A 145 -10.02 -14.45 -7.24
CA VAL A 145 -8.61 -14.80 -7.46
C VAL A 145 -8.45 -16.18 -8.06
N LEU A 146 -7.95 -16.23 -9.29
CA LEU A 146 -7.49 -17.44 -9.95
C LEU A 146 -5.98 -17.61 -9.66
N HIS A 147 -5.67 -18.55 -8.78
CA HIS A 147 -4.29 -18.83 -8.37
C HIS A 147 -3.54 -19.61 -9.46
N LYS A 148 -2.42 -19.09 -9.92
CA LYS A 148 -1.57 -19.74 -10.93
C LYS A 148 -0.43 -20.48 -10.23
N ILE A 149 -0.36 -21.80 -10.44
CA ILE A 149 0.73 -22.60 -9.93
C ILE A 149 1.87 -22.55 -10.94
N MET A 150 2.99 -21.98 -10.53
CA MET A 150 4.13 -21.70 -11.40
C MET A 150 5.30 -22.63 -11.09
N VAL A 151 6.08 -22.94 -12.12
CA VAL A 151 7.36 -23.67 -11.96
C VAL A 151 8.29 -22.86 -11.04
N PRO A 152 8.84 -23.48 -9.98
CA PRO A 152 9.75 -22.81 -9.05
C PRO A 152 10.99 -22.24 -9.72
N ASN A 153 11.60 -21.23 -9.10
CA ASN A 153 12.85 -20.65 -9.57
C ASN A 153 13.99 -21.70 -9.55
N GLY A 154 14.78 -21.72 -10.61
CA GLY A 154 15.88 -22.67 -10.76
C GLY A 154 15.48 -24.06 -11.28
N VAL A 155 14.20 -24.27 -11.60
CA VAL A 155 13.69 -25.50 -12.19
C VAL A 155 13.42 -25.28 -13.68
N SER A 156 13.93 -26.18 -14.52
CA SER A 156 13.64 -26.25 -15.95
C SER A 156 13.75 -27.68 -16.44
N GLY A 157 12.94 -28.05 -17.40
CA GLY A 157 12.91 -29.39 -17.96
C GLY A 157 11.64 -29.72 -18.69
N LYS A 158 11.42 -31.02 -18.95
CA LYS A 158 10.26 -31.52 -19.67
C LYS A 158 9.22 -32.12 -18.71
N VAL A 159 7.98 -31.73 -18.85
CA VAL A 159 6.87 -32.31 -18.07
C VAL A 159 6.68 -33.80 -18.45
N THR A 160 6.87 -34.69 -17.48
CA THR A 160 6.68 -36.14 -17.66
C THR A 160 5.35 -36.59 -17.16
N TRP A 161 4.77 -35.88 -16.19
CA TRP A 161 3.46 -36.19 -15.64
C TRP A 161 2.82 -34.91 -15.08
N ILE A 162 1.51 -34.77 -15.22
CA ILE A 162 0.72 -33.68 -14.64
C ILE A 162 -0.61 -34.21 -14.12
N TYR A 163 -0.99 -33.73 -12.94
CA TYR A 163 -2.22 -34.10 -12.26
C TYR A 163 -3.41 -33.25 -12.74
N SER A 164 -4.62 -33.79 -12.55
CA SER A 164 -5.87 -33.02 -12.73
C SER A 164 -6.89 -33.52 -11.71
N GLY A 165 -7.40 -32.61 -10.90
CA GLY A 165 -8.41 -32.94 -9.89
C GLY A 165 -8.09 -32.33 -8.52
N GLU A 166 -8.70 -32.89 -7.48
CA GLU A 166 -8.52 -32.44 -6.11
C GLU A 166 -7.21 -32.94 -5.51
N ALA A 167 -6.41 -32.01 -4.99
CA ALA A 167 -5.16 -32.30 -4.28
C ALA A 167 -4.93 -31.27 -3.18
N ASN A 168 -4.22 -31.64 -2.14
CA ASN A 168 -3.74 -30.67 -1.15
C ASN A 168 -2.45 -29.98 -1.65
N VAL A 169 -1.99 -28.97 -0.93
CA VAL A 169 -0.85 -28.16 -1.37
C VAL A 169 0.50 -28.87 -1.33
N LEU A 170 0.62 -30.00 -0.64
CA LEU A 170 1.84 -30.80 -0.50
C LEU A 170 1.91 -31.97 -1.50
N GLU A 171 0.78 -32.42 -2.01
CA GLU A 171 0.75 -33.52 -2.97
C GLU A 171 1.39 -33.11 -4.29
N PRO A 172 2.18 -34.01 -4.92
CA PRO A 172 2.74 -33.74 -6.23
C PRO A 172 1.66 -33.49 -7.28
N ILE A 173 1.77 -32.37 -8.01
CA ILE A 173 0.86 -32.01 -9.12
C ILE A 173 1.54 -32.11 -10.49
N ALA A 174 2.85 -32.15 -10.52
CA ALA A 174 3.62 -32.34 -11.76
C ALA A 174 4.96 -33.05 -11.48
N LYS A 175 5.46 -33.76 -12.49
CA LYS A 175 6.83 -34.27 -12.50
C LYS A 175 7.57 -33.70 -13.70
N ILE A 176 8.80 -33.25 -13.46
CA ILE A 176 9.63 -32.61 -14.47
C ILE A 176 10.96 -33.33 -14.55
N ALA A 177 11.30 -33.83 -15.76
CA ALA A 177 12.63 -34.35 -16.05
C ALA A 177 13.60 -33.18 -16.27
N THR A 178 14.53 -33.01 -15.33
CA THR A 178 15.60 -32.02 -15.38
C THR A 178 16.92 -32.68 -15.72
N ASP A 179 17.96 -31.90 -16.00
CA ASP A 179 19.32 -32.41 -16.24
C ASP A 179 19.89 -33.19 -15.03
N LYS A 180 19.33 -32.99 -13.83
CA LYS A 180 19.76 -33.63 -12.58
C LYS A 180 18.88 -34.82 -12.17
N GLY A 181 17.88 -35.15 -12.95
CA GLY A 181 16.90 -36.18 -12.67
C GLY A 181 15.46 -35.69 -12.65
N GLU A 182 14.53 -36.61 -12.43
CA GLU A 182 13.11 -36.28 -12.30
C GLU A 182 12.82 -35.68 -10.92
N ILE A 183 12.08 -34.59 -10.88
CA ILE A 183 11.63 -33.92 -9.66
C ILE A 183 10.12 -33.87 -9.61
N GLU A 184 9.56 -34.02 -8.43
CA GLU A 184 8.13 -33.85 -8.13
C GLU A 184 7.89 -32.44 -7.62
N LEU A 185 6.86 -31.78 -8.15
CA LEU A 185 6.47 -30.44 -7.76
C LEU A 185 5.08 -30.44 -7.13
N PRO A 186 4.95 -29.99 -5.88
CA PRO A 186 3.67 -29.68 -5.25
C PRO A 186 3.20 -28.28 -5.63
N MET A 187 2.00 -27.92 -5.20
CA MET A 187 1.50 -26.53 -5.33
C MET A 187 2.25 -25.55 -4.42
N LEU A 188 2.73 -26.00 -3.27
CA LEU A 188 3.40 -25.18 -2.27
C LEU A 188 4.86 -24.90 -2.65
N GLN A 189 5.23 -23.62 -2.58
CA GLN A 189 6.61 -23.16 -2.68
C GLN A 189 7.02 -22.47 -1.39
N LYS A 190 8.30 -22.55 -1.01
CA LYS A 190 8.89 -21.75 0.08
C LYS A 190 9.83 -20.71 -0.52
N TRP A 191 9.75 -19.47 -0.01
CA TRP A 191 10.61 -18.39 -0.47
C TRP A 191 11.17 -17.60 0.71
N PRO A 192 12.51 -17.34 0.75
CA PRO A 192 13.15 -16.54 1.78
C PRO A 192 12.63 -15.09 1.77
N VAL A 193 12.14 -14.59 2.90
CA VAL A 193 11.48 -13.27 2.96
C VAL A 193 12.41 -12.11 2.66
N ARG A 194 13.69 -12.23 3.02
CA ARG A 194 14.71 -11.19 2.81
C ARG A 194 15.23 -11.12 1.38
N ARG A 195 14.85 -12.07 0.52
CA ARG A 195 15.27 -12.12 -0.87
C ARG A 195 14.11 -11.78 -1.80
N GLY A 196 14.27 -10.72 -2.62
CA GLY A 196 13.29 -10.38 -3.65
C GLY A 196 13.10 -11.52 -4.66
N ARG A 197 11.86 -11.72 -5.12
CA ARG A 197 11.57 -12.72 -6.15
C ARG A 197 12.04 -12.23 -7.52
N PRO A 198 12.67 -13.11 -8.32
CA PRO A 198 13.22 -12.72 -9.61
C PRO A 198 12.12 -12.41 -10.64
N TYR A 199 12.45 -11.54 -11.56
CA TYR A 199 11.63 -11.17 -12.71
C TYR A 199 12.52 -11.04 -13.96
N LYS A 200 11.89 -11.01 -15.14
CA LYS A 200 12.64 -10.91 -16.41
C LYS A 200 13.17 -9.50 -16.64
N GLU A 201 12.33 -8.49 -16.47
CA GLU A 201 12.70 -7.09 -16.60
C GLU A 201 11.77 -6.18 -15.80
N LYS A 202 12.26 -5.01 -15.41
CA LYS A 202 11.48 -3.96 -14.77
C LYS A 202 10.93 -3.02 -15.84
N LEU A 203 9.63 -2.72 -15.77
CA LEU A 203 8.93 -1.89 -16.73
C LEU A 203 8.67 -0.50 -16.14
N ALA A 204 8.60 0.50 -17.01
CA ALA A 204 8.17 1.83 -16.58
C ALA A 204 6.67 1.83 -16.25
N PRO A 205 6.25 2.40 -15.12
CA PRO A 205 4.83 2.55 -14.81
C PRO A 205 4.20 3.64 -15.69
N THR A 206 3.12 3.30 -16.39
CA THR A 206 2.42 4.18 -17.36
C THR A 206 0.93 4.30 -17.12
N GLU A 207 0.39 3.57 -16.14
CA GLU A 207 -1.02 3.58 -15.78
C GLU A 207 -1.19 4.07 -14.35
N PRO A 208 -2.13 4.98 -14.05
CA PRO A 208 -2.44 5.36 -12.68
C PRO A 208 -3.12 4.21 -11.94
N MET A 209 -2.85 4.09 -10.65
CA MET A 209 -3.71 3.36 -9.76
C MET A 209 -4.83 4.31 -9.34
N VAL A 210 -5.96 4.21 -10.01
CA VAL A 210 -7.14 5.03 -9.69
C VAL A 210 -7.64 4.68 -8.30
N THR A 211 -7.79 5.69 -7.46
CA THR A 211 -8.17 5.52 -6.05
C THR A 211 -9.59 5.99 -5.75
N GLY A 212 -10.19 6.76 -6.65
CA GLY A 212 -11.46 7.41 -6.42
C GLY A 212 -11.40 8.56 -5.41
N GLN A 213 -10.20 8.88 -4.90
CA GLN A 213 -9.95 10.02 -4.03
C GLN A 213 -9.49 11.20 -4.87
N ARG A 214 -10.31 12.25 -4.94
CA ARG A 214 -10.10 13.39 -5.86
C ARG A 214 -8.75 14.07 -5.69
N VAL A 215 -8.33 14.31 -4.45
CA VAL A 215 -7.03 14.94 -4.16
C VAL A 215 -5.85 14.09 -4.65
N ILE A 216 -5.97 12.77 -4.55
CA ILE A 216 -4.94 11.82 -4.99
C ILE A 216 -4.93 11.73 -6.51
N ASP A 217 -6.05 11.31 -7.10
CA ASP A 217 -6.11 11.01 -8.53
C ASP A 217 -5.84 12.24 -9.40
N THR A 218 -6.26 13.44 -8.94
CA THR A 218 -6.10 14.68 -9.69
C THR A 218 -4.74 15.32 -9.47
N LEU A 219 -4.36 15.58 -8.22
CA LEU A 219 -3.18 16.40 -7.92
C LEU A 219 -1.92 15.56 -7.70
N PHE A 220 -2.05 14.38 -7.09
CA PHE A 220 -0.90 13.57 -6.66
C PHE A 220 -1.06 12.10 -7.01
N PRO A 221 -1.31 11.74 -8.28
CA PRO A 221 -1.56 10.36 -8.66
C PRO A 221 -0.35 9.46 -8.41
N VAL A 222 -0.62 8.21 -8.04
CA VAL A 222 0.36 7.15 -7.98
C VAL A 222 0.17 6.20 -9.17
N ALA A 223 1.26 5.79 -9.78
CA ALA A 223 1.21 4.81 -10.86
C ALA A 223 1.05 3.38 -10.31
N LYS A 224 0.41 2.48 -11.07
CA LYS A 224 0.49 1.03 -10.83
C LYS A 224 1.95 0.60 -10.89
N GLY A 225 2.44 0.01 -9.82
CA GLY A 225 3.87 -0.26 -9.66
C GLY A 225 4.67 0.93 -9.11
N GLY A 226 4.01 1.98 -8.64
CA GLY A 226 4.63 3.14 -8.03
C GLY A 226 4.90 2.98 -6.53
N VAL A 227 5.54 3.99 -5.97
CA VAL A 227 5.87 4.05 -4.53
C VAL A 227 5.39 5.39 -3.95
N ALA A 228 4.64 5.30 -2.86
CA ALA A 228 4.05 6.46 -2.19
C ALA A 228 4.27 6.40 -0.67
N ALA A 229 4.34 7.55 -0.04
CA ALA A 229 4.32 7.68 1.40
C ALA A 229 3.18 8.58 1.88
N VAL A 230 2.60 8.22 3.02
CA VAL A 230 1.56 8.96 3.72
C VAL A 230 2.10 9.39 5.09
N PRO A 231 2.91 10.43 5.14
CA PRO A 231 3.38 10.94 6.42
C PRO A 231 2.33 11.86 7.05
N GLY A 232 2.24 11.78 8.36
CA GLY A 232 1.37 12.67 9.10
C GLY A 232 1.39 12.41 10.61
N PRO A 233 1.06 13.41 11.42
CA PRO A 233 0.98 13.27 12.86
C PRO A 233 -0.13 12.29 13.25
N PHE A 234 -0.14 11.93 14.53
CA PHE A 234 -1.21 11.11 15.08
C PHE A 234 -2.57 11.83 14.96
N GLY A 235 -3.61 11.06 14.59
CA GLY A 235 -4.96 11.60 14.44
C GLY A 235 -5.21 12.38 13.13
N SER A 236 -4.24 12.45 12.21
CA SER A 236 -4.41 13.12 10.91
C SER A 236 -5.18 12.31 9.87
N GLY A 237 -5.59 11.07 10.19
CA GLY A 237 -6.38 10.21 9.31
C GLY A 237 -5.56 9.28 8.41
N LYS A 238 -4.30 8.96 8.75
CA LYS A 238 -3.46 8.00 7.97
C LYS A 238 -4.16 6.68 7.69
N THR A 239 -4.66 6.04 8.74
CA THR A 239 -5.35 4.75 8.66
C THR A 239 -6.62 4.85 7.79
N VAL A 240 -7.39 5.94 7.91
CA VAL A 240 -8.57 6.16 7.06
C VAL A 240 -8.18 6.27 5.59
N VAL A 241 -7.13 7.00 5.26
CA VAL A 241 -6.61 7.10 3.88
C VAL A 241 -6.23 5.72 3.35
N GLN A 242 -5.50 4.92 4.13
CA GLN A 242 -5.10 3.57 3.72
C GLN A 242 -6.29 2.62 3.57
N HIS A 243 -7.31 2.70 4.44
CA HIS A 243 -8.55 1.93 4.30
C HIS A 243 -9.31 2.32 3.03
N GLN A 244 -9.42 3.61 2.72
CA GLN A 244 -10.04 4.07 1.48
C GLN A 244 -9.27 3.56 0.25
N LEU A 245 -7.95 3.59 0.28
CA LEU A 245 -7.11 3.03 -0.78
C LEU A 245 -7.31 1.52 -0.92
N ALA A 246 -7.33 0.77 0.19
CA ALA A 246 -7.57 -0.67 0.16
C ALA A 246 -8.96 -1.02 -0.43
N LYS A 247 -9.98 -0.23 -0.09
CA LYS A 247 -11.35 -0.43 -0.56
C LYS A 247 -11.53 -0.11 -2.03
N TRP A 248 -11.01 1.03 -2.48
CA TRP A 248 -11.36 1.64 -3.76
C TRP A 248 -10.27 1.58 -4.82
N ALA A 249 -8.99 1.40 -4.43
CA ALA A 249 -7.90 1.39 -5.39
C ALA A 249 -8.09 0.33 -6.46
N ASP A 250 -7.75 0.69 -7.69
CA ASP A 250 -7.73 -0.20 -8.84
C ASP A 250 -6.54 -1.16 -8.76
N ALA A 251 -6.62 -2.07 -7.78
CA ALA A 251 -5.69 -3.17 -7.59
C ALA A 251 -6.46 -4.49 -7.57
N ASP A 252 -5.84 -5.56 -8.06
CA ASP A 252 -6.45 -6.89 -8.07
C ASP A 252 -6.37 -7.55 -6.69
N ILE A 253 -5.25 -7.34 -6.01
CA ILE A 253 -4.95 -7.94 -4.71
C ILE A 253 -4.42 -6.85 -3.77
N ILE A 254 -4.87 -6.92 -2.52
CA ILE A 254 -4.43 -6.06 -1.43
C ILE A 254 -3.62 -6.91 -0.44
N VAL A 255 -2.43 -6.43 -0.08
CA VAL A 255 -1.66 -6.92 1.05
C VAL A 255 -1.55 -5.80 2.07
N TYR A 256 -2.21 -5.95 3.21
CA TYR A 256 -2.16 -4.95 4.28
C TYR A 256 -1.25 -5.44 5.40
N VAL A 257 -0.24 -4.65 5.75
CA VAL A 257 0.73 -4.95 6.79
C VAL A 257 0.59 -3.93 7.92
N GLY A 258 -0.06 -4.34 9.00
CA GLY A 258 -0.05 -3.61 10.26
C GLY A 258 1.26 -3.91 10.99
N CYS A 259 2.19 -2.96 10.97
CA CYS A 259 3.52 -3.11 11.53
C CYS A 259 3.69 -2.26 12.78
N GLY A 260 3.53 -2.88 13.95
CA GLY A 260 3.73 -2.22 15.24
C GLY A 260 2.65 -1.21 15.61
N GLU A 261 1.48 -1.28 14.98
CA GLU A 261 0.35 -0.42 15.31
C GLU A 261 -0.28 -0.79 16.65
N ARG A 262 -1.05 0.12 17.21
CA ARG A 262 -1.73 -0.11 18.48
C ARG A 262 -2.77 -1.21 18.34
N GLY A 263 -2.94 -2.00 19.41
CA GLY A 263 -3.88 -3.11 19.42
C GLY A 263 -5.32 -2.70 19.06
N ASN A 264 -5.79 -1.54 19.52
CA ASN A 264 -7.12 -1.02 19.17
C ASN A 264 -7.25 -0.67 17.69
N GLU A 265 -6.26 0.02 17.08
CA GLU A 265 -6.28 0.36 15.66
C GLU A 265 -6.23 -0.90 14.79
N MET A 266 -5.42 -1.88 15.18
CA MET A 266 -5.36 -3.16 14.48
C MET A 266 -6.65 -3.97 14.64
N THR A 267 -7.29 -3.90 15.82
CA THR A 267 -8.60 -4.54 16.04
C THR A 267 -9.64 -3.95 15.10
N ASP A 268 -9.67 -2.63 14.94
CA ASP A 268 -10.60 -1.96 14.01
C ASP A 268 -10.38 -2.50 12.58
N VAL A 269 -9.13 -2.60 12.11
CA VAL A 269 -8.81 -3.20 10.80
C VAL A 269 -9.31 -4.64 10.70
N LEU A 270 -9.03 -5.47 11.70
CA LEU A 270 -9.40 -6.89 11.70
C LEU A 270 -10.91 -7.12 11.78
N MET A 271 -11.65 -6.19 12.35
CA MET A 271 -13.11 -6.26 12.44
C MET A 271 -13.81 -5.63 11.22
N GLU A 272 -13.28 -4.53 10.69
CA GLU A 272 -13.89 -3.82 9.57
C GLU A 272 -13.60 -4.48 8.21
N PHE A 273 -12.35 -4.88 7.94
CA PHE A 273 -11.99 -5.43 6.62
C PHE A 273 -12.81 -6.63 6.18
N PRO A 274 -13.14 -7.63 7.05
CA PRO A 274 -13.99 -8.74 6.66
C PRO A 274 -15.42 -8.35 6.28
N GLU A 275 -15.92 -7.22 6.80
CA GLU A 275 -17.27 -6.73 6.54
C GLU A 275 -17.35 -5.78 5.33
N LEU A 276 -16.20 -5.19 4.93
CA LEU A 276 -16.12 -4.33 3.76
C LEU A 276 -16.43 -5.12 2.49
N LYS A 277 -17.17 -4.47 1.58
CA LYS A 277 -17.44 -5.00 0.25
C LYS A 277 -16.61 -4.26 -0.79
N ASP A 278 -16.06 -5.00 -1.73
CA ASP A 278 -15.44 -4.43 -2.94
C ASP A 278 -16.56 -3.82 -3.81
N PRO A 279 -16.55 -2.51 -4.00
CA PRO A 279 -17.61 -1.82 -4.75
C PRO A 279 -17.68 -2.21 -6.22
N ARG A 280 -16.60 -2.77 -6.79
CA ARG A 280 -16.55 -3.20 -8.19
C ARG A 280 -17.22 -4.56 -8.40
N THR A 281 -17.06 -5.46 -7.44
CA THR A 281 -17.53 -6.85 -7.55
C THR A 281 -18.70 -7.17 -6.64
N GLY A 282 -18.95 -6.36 -5.61
CA GLY A 282 -19.94 -6.62 -4.55
C GLY A 282 -19.51 -7.72 -3.57
N LEU A 283 -18.38 -8.39 -3.81
CA LEU A 283 -17.83 -9.42 -2.94
C LEU A 283 -17.20 -8.79 -1.68
N ARG A 284 -16.99 -9.58 -0.65
CA ARG A 284 -16.22 -9.14 0.52
C ARG A 284 -14.80 -8.79 0.12
N LEU A 285 -14.26 -7.69 0.64
CA LEU A 285 -12.91 -7.21 0.33
C LEU A 285 -11.85 -8.27 0.65
N MET A 286 -12.07 -9.06 1.70
CA MET A 286 -11.18 -10.18 2.07
C MET A 286 -10.98 -11.21 0.97
N LYS A 287 -11.92 -11.36 0.02
CA LYS A 287 -11.80 -12.27 -1.13
C LYS A 287 -10.63 -11.96 -2.07
N ARG A 288 -9.99 -10.80 -1.90
CA ARG A 288 -8.79 -10.38 -2.62
C ARG A 288 -7.71 -9.79 -1.70
N THR A 289 -7.79 -10.06 -0.40
CA THR A 289 -6.92 -9.42 0.60
C THR A 289 -6.18 -10.45 1.44
N VAL A 290 -4.92 -10.12 1.75
CA VAL A 290 -4.09 -10.78 2.77
C VAL A 290 -3.78 -9.74 3.85
N LEU A 291 -4.05 -10.07 5.11
CA LEU A 291 -3.73 -9.23 6.25
C LEU A 291 -2.54 -9.80 7.04
N ILE A 292 -1.61 -8.93 7.41
CA ILE A 292 -0.52 -9.24 8.32
C ILE A 292 -0.65 -8.29 9.50
N ALA A 293 -0.90 -8.85 10.69
CA ALA A 293 -1.14 -8.09 11.90
C ALA A 293 -0.01 -8.31 12.90
N ASN A 294 0.81 -7.30 13.11
CA ASN A 294 1.80 -7.25 14.16
C ASN A 294 1.56 -6.00 15.01
N THR A 295 1.07 -6.18 16.21
CA THR A 295 0.77 -5.10 17.14
C THR A 295 2.01 -4.65 17.92
N SER A 296 1.94 -3.48 18.54
CA SER A 296 3.07 -2.87 19.27
C SER A 296 3.53 -3.67 20.50
N ASP A 297 2.68 -4.54 21.05
CA ASP A 297 2.96 -5.44 22.16
C ASP A 297 3.58 -6.79 21.73
N MET A 298 3.57 -7.08 20.43
CA MET A 298 4.24 -8.27 19.90
C MET A 298 5.76 -8.07 19.83
N PRO A 299 6.55 -9.19 19.81
CA PRO A 299 8.01 -9.11 19.79
C PRO A 299 8.57 -8.27 18.64
N VAL A 300 9.61 -7.50 18.93
CA VAL A 300 10.26 -6.57 18.00
C VAL A 300 10.73 -7.26 16.73
N ALA A 301 11.26 -8.46 16.86
CA ALA A 301 11.72 -9.27 15.75
C ALA A 301 10.63 -9.61 14.75
N ALA A 302 9.46 -10.02 15.24
CA ALA A 302 8.30 -10.31 14.39
C ALA A 302 7.80 -9.04 13.70
N ARG A 303 7.90 -7.87 14.35
CA ARG A 303 7.60 -6.57 13.75
C ARG A 303 8.53 -6.28 12.58
N GLU A 304 9.82 -6.49 12.75
CA GLU A 304 10.80 -6.29 11.68
C GLU A 304 10.54 -7.23 10.50
N ALA A 305 10.23 -8.51 10.75
CA ALA A 305 9.96 -9.50 9.73
C ALA A 305 8.66 -9.25 8.96
N SER A 306 7.65 -8.62 9.57
CA SER A 306 6.30 -8.45 8.99
C SER A 306 6.30 -7.77 7.62
N ILE A 307 7.15 -6.76 7.44
CA ILE A 307 7.29 -6.03 6.17
C ILE A 307 7.81 -6.96 5.07
N TYR A 308 8.82 -7.78 5.37
CA TYR A 308 9.37 -8.73 4.41
C TYR A 308 8.39 -9.85 4.07
N THR A 309 7.65 -10.33 5.06
CA THR A 309 6.57 -11.32 4.84
C THR A 309 5.53 -10.77 3.88
N GLY A 310 5.07 -9.54 4.09
CA GLY A 310 4.07 -8.89 3.25
C GLY A 310 4.54 -8.68 1.83
N ILE A 311 5.73 -8.11 1.65
CA ILE A 311 6.24 -7.83 0.29
C ILE A 311 6.54 -9.10 -0.49
N THR A 312 6.95 -10.20 0.18
CA THR A 312 7.19 -11.48 -0.49
C THR A 312 5.89 -12.11 -0.99
N ILE A 313 4.82 -12.05 -0.20
CA ILE A 313 3.48 -12.49 -0.63
C ILE A 313 2.99 -11.63 -1.81
N ALA A 314 3.19 -10.30 -1.73
CA ALA A 314 2.84 -9.40 -2.83
C ALA A 314 3.60 -9.74 -4.13
N GLU A 315 4.90 -10.06 -4.05
CA GLU A 315 5.71 -10.46 -5.20
C GLU A 315 5.22 -11.78 -5.82
N TYR A 316 4.74 -12.71 -5.01
CA TYR A 316 4.21 -13.97 -5.52
C TYR A 316 2.96 -13.76 -6.37
N PHE A 317 2.03 -12.93 -5.93
CA PHE A 317 0.85 -12.56 -6.74
C PHE A 317 1.22 -11.69 -7.95
N ARG A 318 2.18 -10.79 -7.82
CA ARG A 318 2.75 -10.05 -8.96
C ARG A 318 3.25 -11.00 -10.05
N ASP A 319 3.94 -12.07 -9.68
CA ASP A 319 4.49 -13.06 -10.61
C ASP A 319 3.39 -13.81 -11.37
N MET A 320 2.18 -13.90 -10.81
CA MET A 320 0.99 -14.42 -11.51
C MET A 320 0.40 -13.43 -12.52
N GLY A 321 0.87 -12.19 -12.55
CA GLY A 321 0.39 -11.12 -13.42
C GLY A 321 -0.63 -10.17 -12.78
N TYR A 322 -0.87 -10.28 -11.47
CA TYR A 322 -1.77 -9.38 -10.75
C TYR A 322 -1.15 -8.01 -10.48
N LYS A 323 -2.02 -7.01 -10.38
CA LYS A 323 -1.70 -5.66 -9.88
C LYS A 323 -1.96 -5.66 -8.38
N VAL A 324 -0.89 -5.68 -7.60
CA VAL A 324 -0.95 -5.77 -6.14
C VAL A 324 -0.72 -4.39 -5.54
N ALA A 325 -1.52 -4.01 -4.55
CA ALA A 325 -1.23 -2.88 -3.69
C ALA A 325 -0.81 -3.40 -2.31
N ILE A 326 0.38 -3.02 -1.85
CA ILE A 326 0.84 -3.29 -0.49
C ILE A 326 0.79 -2.00 0.33
N MET A 327 0.16 -2.07 1.48
CA MET A 327 0.05 -0.99 2.43
C MET A 327 0.78 -1.37 3.71
N ALA A 328 1.74 -0.55 4.13
CA ALA A 328 2.51 -0.75 5.34
C ALA A 328 2.17 0.35 6.37
N ASP A 329 1.51 -0.04 7.44
CA ASP A 329 1.11 0.84 8.55
C ASP A 329 1.76 0.37 9.86
N SER A 330 2.87 0.97 10.33
CA SER A 330 3.60 2.03 9.67
C SER A 330 5.08 1.66 9.50
N THR A 331 5.73 2.24 8.51
CA THR A 331 7.17 2.07 8.29
C THR A 331 8.01 2.72 9.41
N SER A 332 7.47 3.71 10.11
CA SER A 332 8.12 4.30 11.31
C SER A 332 8.26 3.27 12.43
N ARG A 333 7.24 2.45 12.67
CA ARG A 333 7.30 1.39 13.68
C ARG A 333 8.26 0.27 13.30
N TRP A 334 8.37 0.00 11.99
CA TRP A 334 9.40 -0.89 11.48
C TRP A 334 10.81 -0.33 11.72
N ALA A 335 11.03 0.95 11.45
CA ALA A 335 12.31 1.62 11.72
C ALA A 335 12.65 1.64 13.23
N GLU A 336 11.66 1.83 14.10
CA GLU A 336 11.85 1.70 15.55
C GLU A 336 12.31 0.28 15.93
N ALA A 337 11.77 -0.76 15.30
CA ALA A 337 12.22 -2.13 15.51
C ALA A 337 13.69 -2.30 15.09
N LEU A 338 14.10 -1.75 13.94
CA LEU A 338 15.50 -1.76 13.52
C LEU A 338 16.41 -1.04 14.51
N ARG A 339 15.98 0.11 15.05
CA ARG A 339 16.72 0.86 16.07
C ARG A 339 16.90 0.05 17.35
N GLU A 340 15.84 -0.59 17.83
CA GLU A 340 15.90 -1.41 19.03
C GLU A 340 16.85 -2.61 18.87
N MET A 341 16.81 -3.27 17.72
CA MET A 341 17.69 -4.39 17.41
C MET A 341 19.15 -3.96 17.32
N SER A 342 19.44 -2.92 16.58
CA SER A 342 20.79 -2.33 16.45
C SER A 342 21.36 -1.93 17.81
N GLY A 343 20.55 -1.31 18.67
CA GLY A 343 20.95 -0.98 20.04
C GLY A 343 21.29 -2.19 20.90
N ARG A 344 20.56 -3.31 20.74
CA ARG A 344 20.86 -4.57 21.45
C ARG A 344 22.11 -5.29 20.95
N LEU A 345 22.41 -5.14 19.67
CA LEU A 345 23.64 -5.62 19.05
C LEU A 345 24.86 -4.74 19.38
N GLU A 346 24.65 -3.64 20.10
CA GLU A 346 25.70 -2.67 20.42
C GLU A 346 26.36 -2.10 19.17
N GLU A 347 25.60 -1.97 18.04
CA GLU A 347 26.06 -1.33 16.83
C GLU A 347 26.23 0.18 17.04
N MET A 348 27.14 0.79 16.31
CA MET A 348 27.34 2.23 16.37
C MET A 348 26.07 2.96 15.88
N PRO A 349 25.41 3.76 16.72
CA PRO A 349 24.20 4.46 16.32
C PRO A 349 24.50 5.57 15.31
N GLY A 350 23.61 5.72 14.35
CA GLY A 350 23.54 6.88 13.47
C GLY A 350 22.69 8.00 14.07
N GLU A 351 22.09 8.81 13.20
CA GLU A 351 21.24 9.94 13.57
C GLU A 351 20.04 9.49 14.41
N GLU A 352 19.75 10.19 15.50
CA GLU A 352 18.69 9.86 16.48
C GLU A 352 18.70 8.42 16.99
N GLY A 353 19.85 7.74 16.98
CA GLY A 353 20.00 6.38 17.45
C GLY A 353 19.51 5.31 16.46
N TYR A 354 19.14 5.67 15.26
CA TYR A 354 18.84 4.72 14.19
C TYR A 354 20.11 4.06 13.64
N PRO A 355 20.04 2.83 13.11
CA PRO A 355 21.20 2.22 12.48
C PRO A 355 21.61 2.98 11.21
N ALA A 356 22.91 3.01 10.92
CA ALA A 356 23.45 3.70 9.74
C ALA A 356 22.86 3.16 8.42
N TYR A 357 22.37 1.93 8.42
CA TYR A 357 21.75 1.27 7.26
C TYR A 357 20.23 1.48 7.13
N LEU A 358 19.61 2.36 7.93
CA LEU A 358 18.17 2.61 7.88
C LEU A 358 17.68 2.94 6.45
N SER A 359 18.36 3.89 5.79
CA SER A 359 17.99 4.31 4.43
C SER A 359 18.09 3.16 3.42
N SER A 360 19.11 2.31 3.55
CA SER A 360 19.28 1.14 2.67
C SER A 360 18.15 0.12 2.88
N ARG A 361 17.73 -0.13 4.12
CA ARG A 361 16.63 -1.05 4.42
C ARG A 361 15.29 -0.53 3.89
N LEU A 362 15.02 0.76 4.04
CA LEU A 362 13.84 1.39 3.45
C LEU A 362 13.87 1.29 1.92
N ALA A 363 15.03 1.56 1.30
CA ALA A 363 15.20 1.44 -0.14
C ALA A 363 14.96 0.00 -0.62
N GLU A 364 15.52 -1.01 0.05
CA GLU A 364 15.30 -2.42 -0.28
C GLU A 364 13.81 -2.80 -0.30
N PHE A 365 13.02 -2.31 0.65
CA PHE A 365 11.58 -2.54 0.68
C PHE A 365 10.87 -1.89 -0.52
N TYR A 366 11.09 -0.58 -0.74
CA TYR A 366 10.42 0.14 -1.82
C TYR A 366 10.90 -0.28 -3.22
N GLU A 367 12.15 -0.73 -3.36
CA GLU A 367 12.69 -1.23 -4.63
C GLU A 367 12.07 -2.57 -5.06
N ARG A 368 11.53 -3.35 -4.15
CA ARG A 368 10.76 -4.57 -4.45
C ARG A 368 9.41 -4.27 -5.09
N ALA A 369 8.88 -3.05 -4.92
CA ALA A 369 7.76 -2.57 -5.70
C ALA A 369 8.16 -2.27 -7.15
N GLY A 370 7.19 -2.18 -8.03
CA GLY A 370 7.40 -1.85 -9.43
C GLY A 370 6.49 -2.62 -10.36
N CYS A 371 6.50 -2.21 -11.61
CA CYS A 371 5.90 -2.95 -12.71
C CYS A 371 6.97 -3.84 -13.32
N VAL A 372 6.68 -5.12 -13.50
CA VAL A 372 7.65 -6.09 -14.01
C VAL A 372 7.05 -6.99 -15.07
N ARG A 373 7.89 -7.48 -15.97
CA ARG A 373 7.60 -8.68 -16.75
C ARG A 373 8.08 -9.88 -15.94
N ALA A 374 7.13 -10.73 -15.54
CA ALA A 374 7.41 -11.93 -14.76
C ALA A 374 8.23 -12.94 -15.56
N LEU A 375 8.84 -13.88 -14.85
CA LEU A 375 9.44 -15.06 -15.47
C LEU A 375 8.36 -15.89 -16.17
N GLY A 376 8.81 -16.76 -17.08
CA GLY A 376 7.95 -17.64 -17.87
C GLY A 376 7.76 -17.16 -19.31
N LYS A 377 7.24 -18.06 -20.13
CA LYS A 377 7.10 -17.86 -21.59
C LYS A 377 5.96 -16.91 -21.97
N GLU A 378 4.93 -16.82 -21.12
CA GLU A 378 3.72 -16.02 -21.40
C GLU A 378 3.98 -14.51 -21.45
N GLY A 379 5.10 -14.02 -20.91
CA GLY A 379 5.42 -12.59 -20.85
C GLY A 379 4.47 -11.78 -19.97
N ARG A 380 3.88 -12.42 -18.92
CA ARG A 380 2.95 -11.76 -17.98
C ARG A 380 3.55 -10.50 -17.38
N THR A 381 2.75 -9.46 -17.30
CA THR A 381 3.10 -8.23 -16.58
C THR A 381 2.34 -8.18 -15.26
N GLY A 382 3.06 -7.97 -14.19
CA GLY A 382 2.49 -7.74 -12.86
C GLY A 382 3.05 -6.48 -12.25
N ALA A 383 2.39 -5.97 -11.23
CA ALA A 383 2.86 -4.77 -10.55
C ALA A 383 2.66 -4.86 -9.04
N ILE A 384 3.55 -4.21 -8.28
CA ILE A 384 3.35 -3.93 -6.85
C ILE A 384 3.43 -2.43 -6.66
N THR A 385 2.34 -1.84 -6.19
CA THR A 385 2.30 -0.46 -5.72
C THR A 385 2.51 -0.48 -4.22
N ALA A 386 3.56 0.16 -3.72
CA ALA A 386 3.86 0.20 -2.29
C ALA A 386 3.48 1.56 -1.69
N ILE A 387 2.69 1.53 -0.63
CA ILE A 387 2.21 2.69 0.10
C ILE A 387 2.60 2.54 1.56
N GLY A 388 3.52 3.36 2.04
CA GLY A 388 3.99 3.34 3.42
C GLY A 388 3.44 4.51 4.23
N ALA A 389 2.79 4.23 5.36
CA ALA A 389 2.48 5.26 6.34
C ALA A 389 3.75 5.62 7.12
N VAL A 390 3.93 6.89 7.36
CA VAL A 390 5.02 7.41 8.19
C VAL A 390 4.41 8.23 9.32
N SER A 391 4.88 7.98 10.55
CA SER A 391 4.37 8.62 11.75
C SER A 391 5.48 9.45 12.42
N PRO A 392 5.81 10.64 11.86
CA PRO A 392 6.88 11.46 12.41
C PRO A 392 6.50 11.92 13.83
N PRO A 393 7.39 11.79 14.82
CA PRO A 393 7.17 12.29 16.17
C PRO A 393 6.88 13.80 16.16
N GLY A 394 5.79 14.22 16.81
CA GLY A 394 5.39 15.63 16.82
C GLY A 394 4.99 16.22 15.47
N GLY A 395 4.91 15.42 14.41
CA GLY A 395 4.66 15.88 13.05
C GLY A 395 5.90 16.46 12.35
N ASP A 396 7.07 16.27 12.91
CA ASP A 396 8.34 16.78 12.35
C ASP A 396 8.87 15.85 11.25
N ILE A 397 8.73 16.28 10.01
CA ILE A 397 9.21 15.55 8.83
C ILE A 397 10.74 15.60 8.64
N SER A 398 11.47 16.36 9.47
CA SER A 398 12.94 16.39 9.41
C SER A 398 13.61 15.20 10.09
N GLU A 399 12.83 14.36 10.79
CA GLU A 399 13.32 13.14 11.45
C GLU A 399 13.86 12.12 10.43
N PRO A 400 14.81 11.23 10.84
CA PRO A 400 15.55 10.38 9.91
C PRO A 400 14.69 9.44 9.04
N VAL A 401 13.60 8.87 9.59
CA VAL A 401 12.75 7.92 8.82
C VAL A 401 11.99 8.66 7.72
N SER A 402 11.42 9.82 8.04
CA SER A 402 10.73 10.67 7.06
C SER A 402 11.68 11.13 5.97
N GLN A 403 12.86 11.64 6.35
CA GLN A 403 13.87 12.09 5.39
C GLN A 403 14.39 10.96 4.50
N ALA A 404 14.65 9.78 5.05
CA ALA A 404 15.04 8.61 4.26
C ALA A 404 13.93 8.20 3.29
N THR A 405 12.67 8.16 3.76
CA THR A 405 11.52 7.81 2.94
C THR A 405 11.31 8.79 1.79
N LEU A 406 11.39 10.11 2.05
CA LEU A 406 11.23 11.15 1.04
C LEU A 406 12.23 11.05 -0.13
N ARG A 407 13.44 10.57 0.15
CA ARG A 407 14.46 10.38 -0.89
C ARG A 407 14.18 9.19 -1.81
N ILE A 408 13.31 8.27 -1.39
CA ILE A 408 13.04 7.00 -2.09
C ILE A 408 11.73 7.06 -2.84
N VAL A 409 10.65 7.58 -2.20
CA VAL A 409 9.31 7.58 -2.77
C VAL A 409 9.17 8.60 -3.89
N LYS A 410 8.27 8.30 -4.82
CA LYS A 410 7.94 9.19 -5.94
C LYS A 410 6.68 10.02 -5.67
N VAL A 411 5.87 9.60 -4.72
CA VAL A 411 4.65 10.28 -4.32
C VAL A 411 4.66 10.52 -2.81
N TYR A 412 4.31 11.70 -2.41
CA TYR A 412 4.23 12.14 -1.03
C TYR A 412 2.85 12.77 -0.77
N TRP A 413 2.08 12.16 0.12
CA TRP A 413 0.78 12.65 0.57
C TRP A 413 0.89 13.14 2.01
N GLY A 414 1.38 14.34 2.19
CA GLY A 414 1.58 14.96 3.51
C GLY A 414 0.26 15.27 4.19
N LEU A 415 0.00 14.66 5.34
CA LEU A 415 -1.21 14.92 6.12
C LEU A 415 -1.00 16.10 7.07
N SER A 416 -1.93 17.04 7.03
CA SER A 416 -1.91 18.29 7.80
C SER A 416 -2.83 18.20 9.02
N SER A 417 -2.27 18.46 10.22
CA SER A 417 -3.09 18.62 11.44
C SER A 417 -4.10 19.76 11.30
N LYS A 418 -3.73 20.86 10.63
CA LYS A 418 -4.61 22.02 10.42
C LYS A 418 -5.88 21.62 9.66
N LEU A 419 -5.71 20.85 8.56
CA LEU A 419 -6.84 20.34 7.77
C LEU A 419 -7.67 19.32 8.57
N ALA A 420 -7.03 18.43 9.31
CA ALA A 420 -7.72 17.46 10.15
C ALA A 420 -8.56 18.14 11.26
N TYR A 421 -8.02 19.15 11.93
CA TYR A 421 -8.76 19.94 12.93
C TYR A 421 -9.93 20.74 12.32
N ALA A 422 -9.75 21.22 11.08
CA ALA A 422 -10.81 21.84 10.30
C ALA A 422 -11.84 20.84 9.76
N ARG A 423 -11.66 19.53 10.03
CA ARG A 423 -12.48 18.41 9.49
C ARG A 423 -12.50 18.35 7.96
N HIS A 424 -11.46 18.85 7.33
CA HIS A 424 -11.25 18.69 5.90
C HIS A 424 -10.54 17.36 5.64
N PHE A 425 -11.23 16.41 5.04
CA PHE A 425 -10.70 15.08 4.73
C PHE A 425 -10.84 14.77 3.22
N PRO A 426 -9.91 13.99 2.62
CA PRO A 426 -8.63 13.59 3.21
C PRO A 426 -7.77 14.81 3.60
N ALA A 427 -7.09 14.75 4.73
CA ALA A 427 -6.31 15.89 5.25
C ALA A 427 -4.95 16.07 4.53
N ILE A 428 -4.89 15.72 3.25
CA ILE A 428 -3.69 15.83 2.40
C ILE A 428 -3.45 17.30 2.07
N ASP A 429 -2.31 17.80 2.48
CA ASP A 429 -1.89 19.18 2.23
C ASP A 429 -1.41 19.30 0.78
N TRP A 430 -2.17 20.05 -0.03
CA TRP A 430 -1.87 20.21 -1.46
C TRP A 430 -0.67 21.11 -1.75
N LEU A 431 -0.20 21.92 -0.79
CA LEU A 431 1.00 22.75 -0.95
C LEU A 431 2.29 22.00 -0.60
N GLN A 432 2.20 20.95 0.24
CA GLN A 432 3.36 20.17 0.67
C GLN A 432 3.49 18.84 -0.06
N SER A 433 2.40 18.34 -0.62
CA SER A 433 2.38 17.04 -1.31
C SER A 433 2.89 17.15 -2.74
N TYR A 434 3.36 16.03 -3.29
CA TYR A 434 3.82 15.95 -4.68
C TYR A 434 3.64 14.56 -5.29
N SER A 435 3.62 14.48 -6.61
CA SER A 435 3.77 13.25 -7.38
C SER A 435 4.75 13.47 -8.53
N LEU A 436 5.74 12.61 -8.63
CA LEU A 436 6.71 12.59 -9.74
C LEU A 436 6.24 11.69 -10.89
N TYR A 437 5.00 11.23 -10.84
CA TYR A 437 4.40 10.43 -11.93
C TYR A 437 3.55 11.25 -12.89
N LEU A 438 3.25 12.52 -12.61
CA LEU A 438 2.34 13.35 -13.41
C LEU A 438 2.65 13.28 -14.92
N ASP A 439 3.89 13.60 -15.32
CA ASP A 439 4.29 13.60 -16.73
C ASP A 439 4.16 12.20 -17.40
N ARG A 440 4.39 11.13 -16.62
CA ARG A 440 4.29 9.76 -17.14
C ARG A 440 2.86 9.29 -17.33
N LEU A 441 1.95 9.81 -16.50
CA LEU A 441 0.54 9.43 -16.49
C LEU A 441 -0.32 10.33 -17.39
N GLU A 442 0.21 11.48 -17.84
CA GLU A 442 -0.50 12.45 -18.68
C GLU A 442 -1.15 11.76 -19.89
N ASN A 443 -0.38 10.98 -20.65
CA ASN A 443 -0.90 10.27 -21.82
C ASN A 443 -2.06 9.31 -21.50
N TRP A 444 -2.07 8.72 -20.30
CA TRP A 444 -3.17 7.85 -19.90
C TRP A 444 -4.43 8.67 -19.61
N PHE A 445 -4.31 9.76 -18.84
CA PHE A 445 -5.43 10.65 -18.54
C PHE A 445 -5.99 11.31 -19.79
N ASP A 446 -5.14 11.75 -20.71
CA ASP A 446 -5.56 12.36 -21.97
C ASP A 446 -6.40 11.42 -22.84
N ARG A 447 -6.03 10.14 -22.87
CA ARG A 447 -6.75 9.15 -23.68
C ARG A 447 -8.01 8.62 -23.00
N ASN A 448 -8.01 8.50 -21.67
CA ASN A 448 -9.07 7.82 -20.95
C ASN A 448 -10.03 8.77 -20.24
N VAL A 449 -9.64 10.03 -20.01
CA VAL A 449 -10.46 11.00 -19.27
C VAL A 449 -10.73 12.25 -20.12
N SER A 450 -9.71 13.05 -20.42
CA SER A 450 -9.85 14.27 -21.22
C SER A 450 -8.49 14.79 -21.66
N GLY A 451 -8.33 15.19 -22.92
CA GLY A 451 -7.13 15.87 -23.44
C GLY A 451 -6.83 17.24 -22.80
N GLU A 452 -7.70 17.73 -21.91
CA GLU A 452 -7.50 18.97 -21.15
C GLU A 452 -7.05 18.69 -19.71
N TRP A 453 -6.96 17.40 -19.30
CA TRP A 453 -6.74 17.01 -17.91
C TRP A 453 -5.48 17.65 -17.31
N ALA A 454 -4.34 17.50 -17.94
CA ALA A 454 -3.07 18.06 -17.45
C ALA A 454 -3.13 19.58 -17.26
N ASN A 455 -3.76 20.30 -18.19
CA ASN A 455 -3.94 21.74 -18.10
C ASN A 455 -4.87 22.12 -16.91
N MET A 456 -5.96 21.38 -16.73
CA MET A 456 -6.87 21.61 -15.58
C MET A 456 -6.17 21.38 -14.25
N VAL A 457 -5.39 20.32 -14.11
CA VAL A 457 -4.60 20.04 -12.91
C VAL A 457 -3.62 21.18 -12.62
N LYS A 458 -2.87 21.60 -13.62
CA LYS A 458 -1.92 22.72 -13.49
C LYS A 458 -2.61 24.01 -13.06
N ARG A 459 -3.72 24.36 -13.68
CA ARG A 459 -4.50 25.55 -13.35
C ARG A 459 -5.05 25.48 -11.92
N THR A 460 -5.56 24.34 -11.52
CA THR A 460 -6.05 24.11 -10.16
C THR A 460 -4.96 24.35 -9.12
N MET A 461 -3.76 23.81 -9.36
CA MET A 461 -2.62 24.05 -8.47
C MET A 461 -2.21 25.52 -8.44
N THR A 462 -2.22 26.22 -9.59
CA THR A 462 -1.94 27.65 -9.65
C THR A 462 -2.92 28.45 -8.79
N ILE A 463 -4.22 28.20 -8.92
CA ILE A 463 -5.27 28.88 -8.13
C ILE A 463 -5.08 28.63 -6.62
N LEU A 464 -4.75 27.41 -6.23
CA LEU A 464 -4.50 27.07 -4.81
C LEU A 464 -3.21 27.72 -4.25
N GLN A 465 -2.19 27.91 -5.08
CA GLN A 465 -0.97 28.63 -4.71
C GLN A 465 -1.24 30.14 -4.58
N GLU A 466 -1.93 30.73 -5.54
CA GLU A 466 -2.35 32.14 -5.49
C GLU A 466 -3.23 32.41 -4.26
N GLU A 467 -4.15 31.49 -3.91
CA GLU A 467 -4.94 31.61 -2.67
C GLU A 467 -4.05 31.74 -1.44
N SER A 468 -3.01 30.92 -1.32
CA SER A 468 -2.10 30.97 -0.16
C SER A 468 -1.41 32.35 -0.03
N GLU A 469 -1.00 32.94 -1.14
CA GLU A 469 -0.40 34.27 -1.16
C GLU A 469 -1.42 35.36 -0.82
N LEU A 470 -2.62 35.27 -1.38
CA LEU A 470 -3.72 36.21 -1.11
C LEU A 470 -4.22 36.11 0.34
N GLU A 471 -4.29 34.92 0.93
CA GLU A 471 -4.63 34.74 2.36
C GLU A 471 -3.65 35.44 3.29
N GLU A 472 -2.36 35.48 2.95
CA GLU A 472 -1.36 36.24 3.73
C GLU A 472 -1.63 37.74 3.65
N ILE A 473 -1.98 38.26 2.48
CA ILE A 473 -2.35 39.68 2.30
C ILE A 473 -3.62 40.00 3.11
N VAL A 474 -4.64 39.15 3.00
CA VAL A 474 -5.91 39.32 3.75
C VAL A 474 -5.65 39.33 5.26
N ARG A 475 -4.74 38.51 5.77
CA ARG A 475 -4.37 38.48 7.20
C ARG A 475 -3.72 39.77 7.68
N LEU A 476 -2.96 40.40 6.82
CA LEU A 476 -2.21 41.60 7.16
C LEU A 476 -3.03 42.91 7.01
N VAL A 477 -3.80 43.02 5.94
CA VAL A 477 -4.45 44.28 5.55
C VAL A 477 -5.96 44.19 5.35
N GLY A 478 -6.53 43.01 5.45
CA GLY A 478 -7.96 42.75 5.27
C GLY A 478 -8.38 42.49 3.83
N ILE A 479 -9.55 41.88 3.66
CA ILE A 479 -10.10 41.45 2.35
C ILE A 479 -10.39 42.65 1.44
N ASP A 480 -10.66 43.83 2.00
CA ASP A 480 -11.01 45.04 1.24
C ASP A 480 -9.83 45.63 0.47
N ALA A 481 -8.61 45.19 0.80
CA ALA A 481 -7.41 45.56 0.05
C ALA A 481 -7.26 44.82 -1.28
N LEU A 482 -8.01 43.70 -1.48
CA LEU A 482 -7.93 42.89 -2.70
C LEU A 482 -8.79 43.45 -3.81
N SER A 483 -8.29 43.32 -5.05
CA SER A 483 -9.09 43.55 -6.25
C SER A 483 -10.26 42.54 -6.36
N PHE A 484 -11.29 42.88 -7.14
CA PHE A 484 -12.38 41.93 -7.39
C PHE A 484 -11.91 40.65 -8.11
N ALA A 485 -10.90 40.74 -8.94
CA ALA A 485 -10.29 39.58 -9.59
C ALA A 485 -9.62 38.67 -8.56
N ASP A 486 -8.87 39.22 -7.60
CA ASP A 486 -8.23 38.46 -6.52
C ASP A 486 -9.28 37.81 -5.61
N ARG A 487 -10.36 38.53 -5.29
CA ARG A 487 -11.49 37.96 -4.52
C ARG A 487 -12.16 36.81 -5.28
N LEU A 488 -12.30 36.88 -6.60
CA LEU A 488 -12.81 35.79 -7.42
C LEU A 488 -11.86 34.57 -7.39
N THR A 489 -10.54 34.78 -7.40
CA THR A 489 -9.55 33.72 -7.23
C THR A 489 -9.73 33.02 -5.86
N LEU A 490 -9.94 33.78 -4.78
CA LEU A 490 -10.23 33.21 -3.45
C LEU A 490 -11.54 32.38 -3.44
N GLU A 491 -12.60 32.85 -4.13
CA GLU A 491 -13.87 32.11 -4.21
C GLU A 491 -13.71 30.82 -5.05
N ALA A 492 -12.95 30.85 -6.14
CA ALA A 492 -12.66 29.66 -6.94
C ALA A 492 -11.81 28.67 -6.16
N ALA A 493 -10.78 29.12 -5.46
CA ALA A 493 -9.95 28.28 -4.60
C ALA A 493 -10.77 27.65 -3.46
N ARG A 494 -11.65 28.42 -2.85
CA ARG A 494 -12.59 27.90 -1.84
C ARG A 494 -13.46 26.79 -2.39
N SER A 495 -14.03 26.96 -3.60
CA SER A 495 -14.83 25.92 -4.25
C SER A 495 -13.97 24.67 -4.56
N ILE A 496 -12.73 24.84 -5.03
CA ILE A 496 -11.79 23.73 -5.21
C ILE A 496 -11.59 22.99 -3.89
N ARG A 497 -11.32 23.66 -2.78
CA ARG A 497 -11.07 23.02 -1.48
C ARG A 497 -12.33 22.34 -0.92
N GLU A 498 -13.46 23.03 -0.87
CA GLU A 498 -14.65 22.58 -0.16
C GLU A 498 -15.56 21.68 -1.00
N ASP A 499 -15.70 21.98 -2.29
CA ASP A 499 -16.62 21.27 -3.18
C ASP A 499 -15.91 20.12 -3.93
N TYR A 500 -14.61 20.23 -4.16
CA TYR A 500 -13.86 19.24 -4.92
C TYR A 500 -12.89 18.40 -4.06
N LEU A 501 -11.94 19.00 -3.35
CA LEU A 501 -10.92 18.26 -2.59
C LEU A 501 -11.46 17.64 -1.31
N HIS A 502 -12.39 18.29 -0.63
CA HIS A 502 -13.07 17.72 0.53
C HIS A 502 -13.99 16.59 0.11
N GLN A 503 -13.70 15.38 0.60
CA GLN A 503 -14.38 14.13 0.23
C GLN A 503 -14.75 13.32 1.47
N ASN A 504 -16.03 12.96 1.60
CA ASN A 504 -16.52 12.22 2.76
C ASN A 504 -16.40 10.71 2.54
N ALA A 505 -15.45 10.08 3.24
CA ALA A 505 -15.20 8.65 3.19
C ALA A 505 -16.41 7.77 3.61
N PHE A 506 -17.34 8.31 4.37
CA PHE A 506 -18.51 7.58 4.92
C PHE A 506 -19.81 7.86 4.17
N HIS A 507 -19.79 8.70 3.14
CA HIS A 507 -20.97 9.01 2.34
C HIS A 507 -21.08 8.02 1.17
N GLU A 508 -22.28 7.47 0.92
CA GLU A 508 -22.49 6.40 -0.08
C GLU A 508 -21.99 6.77 -1.49
N VAL A 509 -22.14 8.01 -1.91
CA VAL A 509 -21.73 8.48 -3.23
C VAL A 509 -20.35 9.14 -3.19
N ASP A 510 -20.11 10.04 -2.22
CA ASP A 510 -18.91 10.86 -2.19
C ASP A 510 -17.64 10.09 -1.79
N THR A 511 -17.76 8.89 -1.20
CA THR A 511 -16.62 8.03 -0.80
C THR A 511 -15.74 7.63 -1.97
N TYR A 512 -16.30 7.58 -3.18
CA TYR A 512 -15.60 7.28 -4.44
C TYR A 512 -16.05 8.24 -5.54
N THR A 513 -15.10 8.70 -6.35
CA THR A 513 -15.39 9.53 -7.52
C THR A 513 -14.60 9.00 -8.72
N SER A 514 -15.28 8.64 -9.81
CA SER A 514 -14.62 8.19 -11.03
C SER A 514 -13.79 9.31 -11.67
N PRO A 515 -12.73 9.01 -12.43
CA PRO A 515 -11.92 10.02 -13.13
C PRO A 515 -12.77 10.91 -14.06
N GLU A 516 -13.77 10.35 -14.71
CA GLU A 516 -14.71 11.08 -15.57
C GLU A 516 -15.52 12.10 -14.77
N LYS A 517 -16.04 11.70 -13.61
CA LYS A 517 -16.77 12.60 -12.72
C LYS A 517 -15.84 13.65 -12.11
N GLN A 518 -14.62 13.27 -11.72
CA GLN A 518 -13.60 14.22 -11.27
C GLN A 518 -13.36 15.31 -12.32
N CYS A 519 -13.21 14.91 -13.59
CA CYS A 519 -13.04 15.84 -14.71
C CYS A 519 -14.22 16.81 -14.85
N MET A 520 -15.45 16.31 -14.81
CA MET A 520 -16.66 17.13 -14.92
C MET A 520 -16.79 18.12 -13.76
N MET A 521 -16.57 17.66 -12.52
CA MET A 521 -16.60 18.53 -11.34
C MET A 521 -15.57 19.66 -11.45
N LEU A 522 -14.35 19.33 -11.82
CA LEU A 522 -13.29 20.33 -11.92
C LEU A 522 -13.56 21.32 -13.08
N LYS A 523 -14.09 20.84 -14.19
CA LYS A 523 -14.51 21.70 -15.32
C LYS A 523 -15.57 22.72 -14.92
N THR A 524 -16.55 22.37 -14.10
CA THR A 524 -17.56 23.33 -13.65
C THR A 524 -16.99 24.44 -12.80
N ILE A 525 -16.03 24.13 -11.91
CA ILE A 525 -15.37 25.12 -11.05
C ILE A 525 -14.48 26.04 -11.89
N LEU A 526 -13.68 25.49 -12.80
CA LEU A 526 -12.81 26.27 -13.66
C LEU A 526 -13.61 27.14 -14.65
N ALA A 527 -14.74 26.63 -15.16
CA ALA A 527 -15.63 27.40 -16.02
C ALA A 527 -16.26 28.58 -15.26
N TYR A 528 -16.70 28.37 -14.00
CA TYR A 528 -17.17 29.47 -13.15
C TYR A 528 -16.08 30.54 -12.98
N TYR A 529 -14.83 30.14 -12.74
CA TYR A 529 -13.71 31.08 -12.60
C TYR A 529 -13.45 31.87 -13.89
N ASP A 530 -13.39 31.19 -15.04
CA ASP A 530 -13.10 31.82 -16.33
C ASP A 530 -14.21 32.79 -16.75
N LEU A 531 -15.46 32.30 -16.76
CA LEU A 531 -16.62 33.12 -17.12
C LEU A 531 -16.83 34.27 -16.14
N GLY A 532 -16.54 34.03 -14.84
CA GLY A 532 -16.60 35.07 -13.81
C GLY A 532 -15.55 36.16 -14.01
N LYS A 533 -14.35 35.78 -14.44
CA LYS A 533 -13.29 36.73 -14.77
C LYS A 533 -13.68 37.59 -15.98
N ASP A 534 -14.16 36.97 -17.03
CA ASP A 534 -14.66 37.68 -18.22
C ASP A 534 -15.82 38.62 -17.86
N ALA A 535 -16.74 38.19 -17.00
CA ALA A 535 -17.87 39.01 -16.57
C ALA A 535 -17.41 40.24 -15.77
N LEU A 536 -16.44 40.09 -14.84
CA LEU A 536 -15.86 41.21 -14.10
C LEU A 536 -15.16 42.22 -15.01
N GLU A 537 -14.42 41.75 -16.01
CA GLU A 537 -13.78 42.61 -17.02
C GLU A 537 -14.84 43.39 -17.85
N ASN A 538 -16.02 42.81 -18.04
CA ASN A 538 -17.15 43.46 -18.70
C ASN A 538 -18.07 44.25 -17.73
N GLY A 539 -17.63 44.52 -16.52
CA GLY A 539 -18.29 45.39 -15.56
C GLY A 539 -19.37 44.74 -14.67
N ALA A 540 -19.45 43.42 -14.64
CA ALA A 540 -20.37 42.74 -13.73
C ALA A 540 -20.00 42.97 -12.25
N SER A 541 -21.01 43.00 -11.38
CA SER A 541 -20.79 43.15 -9.94
C SER A 541 -20.24 41.87 -9.30
N PHE A 542 -19.12 41.96 -8.59
CA PHE A 542 -18.55 40.84 -7.82
C PHE A 542 -19.56 40.26 -6.81
N ASN A 543 -20.33 41.11 -6.11
CA ASN A 543 -21.29 40.63 -5.13
C ASN A 543 -22.40 39.77 -5.77
N LYS A 544 -22.88 40.15 -6.96
CA LYS A 544 -23.85 39.34 -7.69
C LYS A 544 -23.22 38.02 -8.17
N LEU A 545 -21.99 38.07 -8.69
CA LEU A 545 -21.23 36.89 -9.15
C LEU A 545 -20.96 35.90 -8.02
N SER A 546 -20.57 36.39 -6.84
CA SER A 546 -20.25 35.53 -5.69
C SER A 546 -21.48 34.83 -5.08
N THR A 547 -22.69 35.29 -5.38
CA THR A 547 -23.96 34.78 -4.83
C THR A 547 -24.83 34.07 -5.89
N LEU A 548 -24.29 33.72 -7.04
CA LEU A 548 -25.01 33.01 -8.08
C LEU A 548 -25.58 31.68 -7.58
N PRO A 549 -26.88 31.37 -7.84
CA PRO A 549 -27.51 30.11 -7.41
C PRO A 549 -26.80 28.87 -7.93
N VAL A 550 -26.24 28.91 -9.16
CA VAL A 550 -25.53 27.78 -9.76
C VAL A 550 -24.34 27.29 -8.93
N ARG A 551 -23.75 28.13 -8.07
CA ARG A 551 -22.65 27.74 -7.17
C ARG A 551 -23.07 26.64 -6.20
N GLU A 552 -24.32 26.65 -5.71
CA GLU A 552 -24.84 25.57 -4.86
C GLU A 552 -24.94 24.26 -5.66
N ALA A 553 -25.37 24.33 -6.92
CA ALA A 553 -25.44 23.17 -7.80
C ALA A 553 -24.04 22.57 -8.08
N ILE A 554 -23.04 23.44 -8.30
CA ILE A 554 -21.63 23.03 -8.44
C ILE A 554 -21.15 22.28 -7.19
N GLY A 555 -21.37 22.83 -6.00
CA GLY A 555 -20.98 22.21 -4.73
C GLY A 555 -21.68 20.89 -4.43
N ARG A 556 -22.92 20.72 -4.93
CA ARG A 556 -23.69 19.48 -4.75
C ARG A 556 -23.39 18.38 -5.77
N LEU A 557 -22.64 18.66 -6.84
CA LEU A 557 -22.32 17.68 -7.89
C LEU A 557 -21.61 16.44 -7.33
N LYS A 558 -20.82 16.59 -6.25
CA LYS A 558 -20.14 15.49 -5.58
C LYS A 558 -21.09 14.41 -5.03
N TYR A 559 -22.33 14.76 -4.70
CA TYR A 559 -23.34 13.85 -4.17
C TYR A 559 -24.23 13.22 -5.23
N VAL A 560 -24.06 13.60 -6.50
CA VAL A 560 -24.82 13.03 -7.61
C VAL A 560 -24.27 11.65 -7.96
N PRO A 561 -25.11 10.60 -8.11
CA PRO A 561 -24.65 9.28 -8.53
C PRO A 561 -23.90 9.31 -9.87
N GLU A 562 -22.96 8.39 -10.07
CA GLU A 562 -22.15 8.31 -11.30
C GLU A 562 -23.01 8.25 -12.57
N SER A 563 -24.13 7.49 -12.53
CA SER A 563 -25.06 7.32 -13.66
C SER A 563 -25.78 8.62 -14.09
N GLU A 564 -25.93 9.59 -13.18
CA GLU A 564 -26.65 10.84 -13.40
C GLU A 564 -25.69 12.04 -13.59
N THR A 565 -24.42 11.84 -13.31
CA THR A 565 -23.41 12.92 -13.27
C THR A 565 -23.34 13.69 -14.60
N LYS A 566 -23.33 12.99 -15.74
CA LYS A 566 -23.22 13.66 -17.06
C LYS A 566 -24.41 14.57 -17.34
N ALA A 567 -25.65 14.12 -17.08
CA ALA A 567 -26.83 14.92 -17.28
C ALA A 567 -26.82 16.17 -16.38
N ARG A 568 -26.48 15.98 -15.10
CA ARG A 568 -26.42 17.09 -14.15
C ARG A 568 -25.29 18.08 -14.47
N TYR A 569 -24.14 17.59 -14.94
CA TYR A 569 -23.06 18.44 -15.44
C TYR A 569 -23.52 19.34 -16.61
N ASP A 570 -24.21 18.77 -17.60
CA ASP A 570 -24.70 19.53 -18.77
C ASP A 570 -25.73 20.60 -18.35
N GLU A 571 -26.61 20.29 -17.38
CA GLU A 571 -27.55 21.25 -16.78
C GLU A 571 -26.79 22.39 -16.08
N ILE A 572 -25.84 22.07 -15.18
CA ILE A 572 -25.05 23.07 -14.46
C ILE A 572 -24.29 23.98 -15.41
N MET A 573 -23.71 23.45 -16.47
CA MET A 573 -23.01 24.26 -17.47
C MET A 573 -23.93 25.19 -18.21
N ALA A 574 -25.16 24.76 -18.50
CA ALA A 574 -26.18 25.63 -19.13
C ALA A 574 -26.67 26.72 -18.16
N GLU A 575 -26.96 26.36 -16.89
CA GLU A 575 -27.33 27.29 -15.82
C GLU A 575 -26.25 28.35 -15.63
N LEU A 576 -24.98 27.94 -15.51
CA LEU A 576 -23.82 28.83 -15.33
C LEU A 576 -23.69 29.86 -16.45
N ASN A 577 -23.77 29.39 -17.70
CA ASN A 577 -23.69 30.28 -18.87
C ASN A 577 -24.86 31.27 -18.91
N SER A 578 -26.08 30.82 -18.55
CA SER A 578 -27.27 31.68 -18.53
C SER A 578 -27.19 32.73 -17.43
N GLU A 579 -26.83 32.34 -16.20
CA GLU A 579 -26.75 33.22 -15.04
C GLU A 579 -25.66 34.29 -15.24
N ILE A 580 -24.47 33.90 -15.73
CA ILE A 580 -23.39 34.86 -15.98
C ILE A 580 -23.75 35.85 -17.10
N ARG A 581 -24.37 35.39 -18.22
CA ARG A 581 -24.85 36.27 -19.26
C ARG A 581 -25.83 37.32 -18.76
N SER A 582 -26.73 36.92 -17.87
CA SER A 582 -27.71 37.85 -17.26
C SER A 582 -27.05 38.95 -16.45
N LEU A 583 -25.85 38.71 -15.88
CA LEU A 583 -25.07 39.74 -15.17
C LEU A 583 -24.41 40.75 -16.08
N THR A 584 -24.01 40.33 -17.30
CA THR A 584 -23.38 41.21 -18.30
C THR A 584 -24.40 42.02 -19.09
N ASP A 585 -25.54 41.39 -19.44
CA ASP A 585 -26.61 42.05 -20.20
C ASP A 585 -27.45 43.03 -19.38
N GLY A 586 -27.58 42.77 -18.04
CA GLY A 586 -28.30 43.65 -17.10
C GLY A 586 -27.48 44.83 -16.53
N GLY A 587 -26.21 44.93 -16.85
CA GLY A 587 -25.29 45.99 -16.37
C GLY A 587 -25.57 47.40 -16.91
N ASN A 588 -26.51 47.55 -17.84
CA ASN A 588 -26.88 48.85 -18.42
C ASN A 588 -28.10 49.53 -17.74
N GLU A 589 -28.70 48.94 -16.73
CA GLU A 589 -29.94 49.51 -16.12
C GLU A 589 -29.70 50.19 -14.75
N ASP A 590 -28.48 50.07 -14.13
CA ASP A 590 -28.15 50.64 -12.84
C ASP A 590 -26.81 51.46 -12.83
N ALA A 591 -26.54 52.23 -13.89
CA ALA A 591 -25.41 53.16 -13.96
C ALA A 591 -25.81 54.60 -13.56
#